data_21912257499feb7b962caa443e75a5cd
#
_entry.id   21912257499feb7b962caa443e75a5cd
#
_cell.length_a   1.000
_cell.length_b   1.000
_cell.length_c   1.000
_cell.angle_alpha   90.00
_cell.angle_beta   90.00
_cell.angle_gamma   90.00
#
_symmetry.space_group_name_H-M   'P 1'
#
loop_
_entity.id
_entity.type
_entity.pdbx_description
1 polymer ?
#
loop_
_entity_poly.entity_id
_entity_poly.type
_entity_poly.pdbx_seq_one_letter_code
_entity_poly.pdbx_strand_id
1 'polypeptide(L)'
;CSSDLNFLGSRGLYVLTELEERHIYCLLLAVTLAVFLFGWHLGRSRMGFALRILGNDEEVARHVGIDTARTKVLLFMTTGFFAALVGAIVAPRYYYIEPNVVFSPELSFLVVIMALLGGTRRLYGPLLGVIPFTLLWELVSASFPSATTMVLGLAFLLIVYLIPDGVTGLIEKLGKRSVP
;
A
#
# COMPACT_ATOMS: atom_id res chain seq x y z
N CYS A 1 35.25 13.85 21.73
CA CYS A 1 35.25 12.96 20.59
C CYS A 1 34.81 11.57 21.02
N SER A 2 33.60 11.40 21.37
CA SER A 2 33.05 10.11 21.82
C SER A 2 31.61 10.11 21.43
N SER A 3 31.29 9.76 20.16
CA SER A 3 30.60 8.53 19.84
C SER A 3 29.46 8.17 20.78
N ASP A 4 28.38 8.88 20.70
CA ASP A 4 27.17 8.43 21.38
C ASP A 4 26.35 7.56 20.44
N LEU A 5 26.87 6.37 20.19
CA LEU A 5 26.10 5.21 19.74
C LEU A 5 25.23 4.69 20.90
N ASN A 6 24.38 5.53 21.43
CA ASN A 6 23.36 5.11 22.36
C ASN A 6 22.14 4.58 21.59
N PHE A 7 22.24 3.35 21.13
CA PHE A 7 21.14 2.52 20.65
C PHE A 7 20.22 2.06 21.80
N LEU A 8 19.97 2.90 22.75
CA LEU A 8 19.11 2.57 23.89
C LEU A 8 17.87 3.47 23.88
N GLY A 9 16.80 2.93 23.31
CA GLY A 9 15.42 3.26 23.60
C GLY A 9 14.98 4.69 23.27
N SER A 10 13.99 4.84 22.44
CA SER A 10 13.15 6.04 22.20
C SER A 10 13.82 7.36 21.75
N ARG A 11 15.08 7.39 21.47
CA ARG A 11 15.74 8.56 20.86
C ARG A 11 15.73 8.38 19.34
N GLY A 12 15.02 9.27 18.64
CA GLY A 12 14.97 9.27 17.19
C GLY A 12 16.32 9.64 16.56
N LEU A 13 16.46 9.39 15.29
CA LEU A 13 17.62 9.70 14.46
C LEU A 13 17.37 11.00 13.71
N TYR A 14 18.33 11.92 13.78
CA TYR A 14 18.33 13.12 12.93
C TYR A 14 18.88 12.77 11.55
N VAL A 15 18.07 13.00 10.52
CA VAL A 15 18.49 12.81 9.14
C VAL A 15 18.94 14.17 8.60
N LEU A 16 20.25 14.35 8.44
CA LEU A 16 20.86 15.60 7.97
C LEU A 16 21.02 15.64 6.44
N THR A 17 20.16 14.97 5.70
CA THR A 17 20.26 14.93 4.25
C THR A 17 19.26 15.92 3.65
N GLU A 18 19.75 17.01 3.11
CA GLU A 18 18.95 17.97 2.33
C GLU A 18 18.75 17.43 0.90
N LEU A 19 17.84 16.51 0.72
CA LEU A 19 17.36 16.14 -0.61
C LEU A 19 16.25 17.12 -1.00
N GLU A 20 16.43 17.78 -2.13
CA GLU A 20 15.39 18.63 -2.72
C GLU A 20 14.11 17.78 -2.94
N GLU A 21 12.97 18.29 -2.53
CA GLU A 21 11.67 17.58 -2.63
C GLU A 21 11.41 17.02 -4.04
N ARG A 22 11.85 17.72 -5.06
CA ARG A 22 11.77 17.31 -6.45
C ARG A 22 12.42 15.95 -6.72
N HIS A 23 13.58 15.68 -6.14
CA HIS A 23 14.28 14.39 -6.29
C HIS A 23 13.51 13.26 -5.60
N ILE A 24 12.93 13.53 -4.44
CA ILE A 24 12.11 12.56 -3.71
C ILE A 24 10.88 12.18 -4.55
N TYR A 25 10.20 13.15 -5.14
CA TYR A 25 9.05 12.88 -6.02
C TYR A 25 9.43 12.06 -7.25
N CYS A 26 10.54 12.40 -7.92
CA CYS A 26 11.01 11.65 -9.08
C CYS A 26 11.37 10.20 -8.73
N LEU A 27 12.02 9.99 -7.57
CA LEU A 27 12.37 8.64 -7.10
C LEU A 27 11.12 7.82 -6.75
N LEU A 28 10.16 8.41 -6.03
CA LEU A 28 8.89 7.75 -5.72
C LEU A 28 8.11 7.38 -6.97
N LEU A 29 8.08 8.27 -7.97
CA LEU A 29 7.43 8.00 -9.24
C LEU A 29 8.14 6.87 -9.99
N ALA A 30 9.47 6.85 -9.99
CA ALA A 30 10.26 5.78 -10.60
C ALA A 30 10.01 4.42 -9.91
N VAL A 31 9.96 4.38 -8.58
CA VAL A 31 9.65 3.16 -7.82
C VAL A 31 8.22 2.71 -8.10
N THR A 32 7.26 3.62 -8.14
CA THR A 32 5.86 3.30 -8.47
C THR A 32 5.77 2.66 -9.86
N LEU A 33 6.44 3.26 -10.85
CA LEU A 33 6.50 2.70 -12.21
C LEU A 33 7.16 1.32 -12.24
N ALA A 34 8.25 1.14 -11.47
CA ALA A 34 8.93 -0.15 -11.35
C ALA A 34 8.02 -1.22 -10.73
N VAL A 35 7.25 -0.89 -9.70
CA VAL A 35 6.26 -1.80 -9.08
C VAL A 35 5.18 -2.19 -10.09
N PHE A 36 4.67 -1.24 -10.89
CA PHE A 36 3.68 -1.53 -11.93
C PHE A 36 4.22 -2.45 -13.01
N LEU A 37 5.43 -2.17 -13.52
CA LEU A 37 6.08 -3.00 -14.52
C LEU A 37 6.38 -4.41 -13.98
N PHE A 38 6.86 -4.49 -12.75
CA PHE A 38 7.11 -5.76 -12.08
C PHE A 38 5.81 -6.56 -11.89
N GLY A 39 4.75 -5.93 -11.38
CA GLY A 39 3.44 -6.57 -11.21
C GLY A 39 2.83 -7.04 -12.52
N TRP A 40 2.97 -6.26 -13.60
CA TRP A 40 2.52 -6.63 -14.92
C TRP A 40 3.30 -7.83 -15.49
N HIS A 41 4.63 -7.81 -15.34
CA HIS A 41 5.49 -8.91 -15.73
C HIS A 41 5.20 -10.18 -14.91
N LEU A 42 5.08 -10.03 -13.59
CA LEU A 42 4.73 -11.13 -12.69
C LEU A 42 3.39 -11.76 -13.05
N GLY A 43 2.38 -10.94 -13.36
CA GLY A 43 1.05 -11.43 -13.74
C GLY A 43 1.02 -12.28 -15.01
N ARG A 44 2.03 -12.15 -15.88
CA ARG A 44 2.21 -12.95 -17.10
C ARG A 44 3.14 -14.15 -16.93
N SER A 45 3.83 -14.25 -15.81
CA SER A 45 4.77 -15.32 -15.51
C SER A 45 4.07 -16.57 -14.94
N ARG A 46 4.82 -17.70 -14.91
CA ARG A 46 4.36 -18.94 -14.23
C ARG A 46 4.05 -18.70 -12.77
N MET A 47 4.77 -17.77 -12.14
CA MET A 47 4.57 -17.41 -10.75
C MET A 47 3.25 -16.64 -10.55
N GLY A 48 2.87 -15.78 -11.50
CA GLY A 48 1.57 -15.09 -11.48
C GLY A 48 0.39 -16.06 -11.62
N PHE A 49 0.55 -17.11 -12.41
CA PHE A 49 -0.43 -18.19 -12.48
C PHE A 49 -0.56 -18.93 -11.15
N ALA A 50 0.57 -19.32 -10.54
CA ALA A 50 0.59 -19.94 -9.21
C ALA A 50 -0.08 -19.08 -8.14
N LEU A 51 0.18 -17.75 -8.15
CA LEU A 51 -0.42 -16.80 -7.23
C LEU A 51 -1.94 -16.67 -7.40
N ARG A 52 -2.45 -16.76 -8.63
CA ARG A 52 -3.90 -16.72 -8.90
C ARG A 52 -4.61 -17.95 -8.35
N ILE A 53 -4.03 -19.15 -8.52
CA ILE A 53 -4.59 -20.38 -7.95
C ILE A 53 -4.55 -20.32 -6.44
N LEU A 54 -3.40 -19.91 -5.87
CA LEU A 54 -3.20 -19.76 -4.44
C LEU A 54 -4.19 -18.75 -3.81
N GLY A 55 -4.51 -17.68 -4.52
CA GLY A 55 -5.45 -16.66 -4.07
C GLY A 55 -6.92 -17.11 -4.10
N ASN A 56 -7.26 -18.13 -4.88
CA ASN A 56 -8.59 -18.72 -4.91
C ASN A 56 -8.73 -19.85 -3.89
N ASP A 57 -7.82 -20.81 -3.90
CA ASP A 57 -7.84 -21.97 -3.01
C ASP A 57 -6.43 -22.54 -2.83
N GLU A 58 -5.97 -22.55 -1.58
CA GLU A 58 -4.64 -23.05 -1.23
C GLU A 58 -4.54 -24.60 -1.36
N GLU A 59 -5.63 -25.30 -1.10
CA GLU A 59 -5.68 -26.75 -1.17
C GLU A 59 -5.56 -27.22 -2.62
N VAL A 60 -6.28 -26.56 -3.53
CA VAL A 60 -6.18 -26.80 -4.96
C VAL A 60 -4.77 -26.51 -5.47
N ALA A 61 -4.13 -25.43 -5.00
CA ALA A 61 -2.77 -25.09 -5.37
C ALA A 61 -1.76 -26.21 -5.00
N ARG A 62 -1.91 -26.82 -3.83
CA ARG A 62 -1.09 -27.95 -3.38
C ARG A 62 -1.32 -29.21 -4.23
N HIS A 63 -2.56 -29.51 -4.59
CA HIS A 63 -2.89 -30.65 -5.43
C HIS A 63 -2.32 -30.56 -6.85
N VAL A 64 -2.17 -29.33 -7.36
CA VAL A 64 -1.53 -29.07 -8.67
C VAL A 64 0.01 -29.06 -8.59
N GLY A 65 0.57 -29.31 -7.39
CA GLY A 65 2.02 -29.38 -7.19
C GLY A 65 2.72 -28.04 -7.00
N ILE A 66 1.99 -26.98 -6.65
CA ILE A 66 2.55 -25.68 -6.35
C ILE A 66 3.05 -25.67 -4.90
N ASP A 67 4.33 -25.33 -4.72
CA ASP A 67 4.88 -25.10 -3.38
C ASP A 67 4.36 -23.78 -2.82
N THR A 68 3.26 -23.86 -2.05
CA THR A 68 2.56 -22.70 -1.52
C THR A 68 3.42 -21.91 -0.54
N ALA A 69 4.27 -22.60 0.26
CA ALA A 69 5.13 -21.97 1.24
C ALA A 69 6.20 -21.10 0.56
N ARG A 70 6.91 -21.63 -0.41
CA ARG A 70 7.93 -20.88 -1.18
C ARG A 70 7.32 -19.70 -1.93
N THR A 71 6.16 -19.91 -2.53
CA THR A 71 5.45 -18.86 -3.29
C THR A 71 5.06 -17.69 -2.38
N LYS A 72 4.53 -17.98 -1.18
CA LYS A 72 4.18 -16.96 -0.18
C LYS A 72 5.42 -16.21 0.32
N VAL A 73 6.51 -16.93 0.64
CA VAL A 73 7.75 -16.31 1.11
C VAL A 73 8.36 -15.39 0.04
N LEU A 74 8.43 -15.83 -1.21
CA LEU A 74 8.94 -15.03 -2.32
C LEU A 74 8.10 -13.77 -2.53
N LEU A 75 6.78 -13.89 -2.48
CA LEU A 75 5.88 -12.74 -2.58
C LEU A 75 6.12 -11.75 -1.43
N PHE A 76 6.22 -12.26 -0.20
CA PHE A 76 6.48 -11.43 0.97
C PHE A 76 7.83 -10.71 0.89
N MET A 77 8.88 -11.40 0.46
CA MET A 77 10.21 -10.80 0.27
C MET A 77 10.20 -9.69 -0.79
N THR A 78 9.52 -9.91 -1.92
CA THR A 78 9.45 -8.90 -2.98
C THR A 78 8.63 -7.69 -2.58
N THR A 79 7.49 -7.88 -1.92
CA THR A 79 6.68 -6.75 -1.42
C THR A 79 7.40 -6.00 -0.31
N GLY A 80 8.08 -6.68 0.60
CA GLY A 80 8.92 -6.09 1.64
C GLY A 80 10.09 -5.26 1.07
N PHE A 81 10.72 -5.75 0.01
CA PHE A 81 11.77 -5.00 -0.69
C PHE A 81 11.27 -3.65 -1.25
N PHE A 82 10.14 -3.65 -1.95
CA PHE A 82 9.57 -2.40 -2.46
C PHE A 82 9.11 -1.46 -1.34
N ALA A 83 8.52 -2.00 -0.28
CA ALA A 83 8.12 -1.21 0.89
C ALA A 83 9.35 -0.56 1.56
N ALA A 84 10.45 -1.29 1.71
CA ALA A 84 11.69 -0.77 2.26
C ALA A 84 12.31 0.32 1.38
N LEU A 85 12.27 0.17 0.04
CA LEU A 85 12.71 1.20 -0.89
C LEU A 85 11.91 2.50 -0.74
N VAL A 86 10.59 2.41 -0.67
CA VAL A 86 9.72 3.58 -0.46
C VAL A 86 10.04 4.24 0.88
N GLY A 87 10.19 3.45 1.95
CA GLY A 87 10.57 3.96 3.28
C GLY A 87 11.91 4.68 3.27
N ALA A 88 12.92 4.13 2.59
CA ALA A 88 14.25 4.74 2.47
C ALA A 88 14.22 6.09 1.70
N ILE A 89 13.38 6.19 0.66
CA ILE A 89 13.23 7.43 -0.13
C ILE A 89 12.49 8.51 0.65
N VAL A 90 11.52 8.12 1.48
CA VAL A 90 10.70 9.06 2.27
C VAL A 90 11.42 9.49 3.56
N ALA A 91 12.33 8.66 4.10
CA ALA A 91 13.04 8.92 5.34
C ALA A 91 13.72 10.31 5.41
N PRO A 92 14.40 10.82 4.36
CA PRO A 92 15.03 12.14 4.38
C PRO A 92 14.05 13.32 4.55
N ARG A 93 12.76 13.11 4.30
CA ARG A 93 11.72 14.14 4.49
C ARG A 93 11.44 14.42 5.97
N TYR A 94 11.73 13.44 6.85
CA TYR A 94 11.58 13.61 8.28
C TYR A 94 12.90 14.05 8.89
N TYR A 95 12.96 15.28 9.42
CA TYR A 95 14.13 15.80 10.14
C TYR A 95 14.48 14.95 11.37
N TYR A 96 13.45 14.31 11.95
CA TYR A 96 13.58 13.49 13.14
C TYR A 96 12.70 12.25 13.00
N ILE A 97 13.34 11.09 13.03
CA ILE A 97 12.66 9.80 12.89
C ILE A 97 12.51 9.17 14.27
N GLU A 98 11.29 9.16 14.78
CA GLU A 98 10.91 8.45 15.99
C GLU A 98 10.35 7.06 15.67
N PRO A 99 10.72 6.00 16.45
CA PRO A 99 10.17 4.66 16.24
C PRO A 99 8.63 4.63 16.30
N ASN A 100 8.03 5.40 17.19
CA ASN A 100 6.57 5.48 17.34
C ASN A 100 5.86 6.05 16.10
N VAL A 101 6.51 6.96 15.36
CA VAL A 101 5.97 7.54 14.13
C VAL A 101 6.11 6.58 12.97
N VAL A 102 7.27 5.92 12.86
CA VAL A 102 7.57 4.99 11.76
C VAL A 102 6.77 3.70 11.88
N PHE A 103 6.61 3.18 13.09
CA PHE A 103 5.81 1.98 13.38
C PHE A 103 4.36 2.30 13.77
N SER A 104 3.83 3.43 13.30
CA SER A 104 2.45 3.81 13.56
C SER A 104 1.48 2.82 12.91
N PRO A 105 0.61 2.15 13.69
CA PRO A 105 -0.44 1.30 13.15
C PRO A 105 -1.40 2.08 12.25
N GLU A 106 -1.60 3.35 12.55
CA GLU A 106 -2.48 4.25 11.81
C GLU A 106 -2.08 4.37 10.33
N LEU A 107 -0.79 4.59 10.04
CA LEU A 107 -0.27 4.61 8.68
C LEU A 107 -0.47 3.29 7.95
N SER A 108 -0.26 2.18 8.66
CA SER A 108 -0.47 0.84 8.09
C SER A 108 -1.93 0.60 7.73
N PHE A 109 -2.86 1.00 8.60
CA PHE A 109 -4.29 0.91 8.32
C PHE A 109 -4.71 1.80 7.14
N LEU A 110 -4.19 3.02 7.04
CA LEU A 110 -4.48 3.92 5.92
C LEU A 110 -4.12 3.28 4.58
N VAL A 111 -2.95 2.68 4.46
CA VAL A 111 -2.51 2.00 3.23
C VAL A 111 -3.42 0.85 2.88
N VAL A 112 -3.81 0.03 3.86
CA VAL A 112 -4.75 -1.08 3.66
C VAL A 112 -6.12 -0.58 3.21
N ILE A 113 -6.63 0.49 3.83
CA ILE A 113 -7.91 1.11 3.47
C ILE A 113 -7.88 1.61 2.01
N MET A 114 -6.82 2.33 1.62
CA MET A 114 -6.65 2.80 0.25
C MET A 114 -6.63 1.65 -0.77
N ALA A 115 -5.94 0.56 -0.44
CA ALA A 115 -5.85 -0.62 -1.30
C ALA A 115 -7.21 -1.34 -1.44
N LEU A 116 -7.95 -1.51 -0.34
CA LEU A 116 -9.28 -2.14 -0.34
C LEU A 116 -10.30 -1.28 -1.08
N LEU A 117 -10.29 0.03 -0.87
CA LEU A 117 -11.19 0.97 -1.53
C LEU A 117 -10.97 0.98 -3.05
N GLY A 118 -9.72 0.85 -3.50
CA GLY A 118 -9.39 0.73 -4.91
C GLY A 118 -9.82 -0.59 -5.53
N GLY A 119 -9.85 -1.66 -4.73
CA GLY A 119 -10.11 -3.02 -5.16
C GLY A 119 -8.83 -3.80 -5.47
N THR A 120 -8.66 -4.93 -4.78
CA THR A 120 -7.44 -5.75 -4.82
C THR A 120 -7.35 -6.68 -6.04
N ARG A 121 -8.43 -6.83 -6.80
CA ARG A 121 -8.48 -7.75 -7.95
C ARG A 121 -7.68 -7.27 -9.16
N ARG A 122 -7.42 -5.96 -9.27
CA ARG A 122 -6.72 -5.36 -10.41
C ARG A 122 -5.46 -4.63 -9.96
N LEU A 123 -4.42 -4.70 -10.78
CA LEU A 123 -3.12 -4.08 -10.50
C LEU A 123 -3.23 -2.56 -10.30
N TYR A 124 -4.11 -1.89 -11.03
CA TYR A 124 -4.36 -0.45 -10.93
C TYR A 124 -5.40 -0.07 -9.87
N GLY A 125 -6.02 -1.07 -9.20
CA GLY A 125 -7.02 -0.85 -8.16
C GLY A 125 -6.55 0.09 -7.06
N PRO A 126 -5.46 -0.21 -6.36
CA PRO A 126 -4.94 0.65 -5.29
C PRO A 126 -4.68 2.10 -5.73
N LEU A 127 -4.21 2.31 -6.97
CA LEU A 127 -3.98 3.66 -7.51
C LEU A 127 -5.29 4.44 -7.66
N LEU A 128 -6.36 3.79 -8.13
CA LEU A 128 -7.68 4.40 -8.24
C LEU A 128 -8.32 4.63 -6.86
N GLY A 129 -7.95 3.85 -5.85
CA GLY A 129 -8.44 4.01 -4.48
C GLY A 129 -7.84 5.21 -3.75
N VAL A 130 -6.60 5.59 -4.08
CA VAL A 130 -5.93 6.74 -3.45
C VAL A 130 -6.69 8.04 -3.74
N ILE A 131 -7.19 8.23 -4.96
CA ILE A 131 -7.86 9.48 -5.36
C ILE A 131 -9.11 9.77 -4.51
N PRO A 132 -10.13 8.89 -4.45
CA PRO A 132 -11.31 9.15 -3.64
C PRO A 132 -10.99 9.18 -2.14
N PHE A 133 -9.99 8.41 -1.70
CA PHE A 133 -9.59 8.41 -0.32
C PHE A 133 -8.96 9.74 0.10
N THR A 134 -8.03 10.29 -0.68
CA THR A 134 -7.41 11.59 -0.38
C THR A 134 -8.42 12.72 -0.39
N LEU A 135 -9.37 12.73 -1.33
CA LEU A 135 -10.45 13.70 -1.34
C LEU A 135 -11.33 13.60 -0.09
N LEU A 136 -11.68 12.39 0.30
CA LEU A 136 -12.49 12.13 1.50
C LEU A 136 -11.73 12.53 2.77
N TRP A 137 -10.44 12.23 2.85
CA TRP A 137 -9.58 12.65 3.95
C TRP A 137 -9.54 14.19 4.08
N GLU A 138 -9.36 14.89 2.98
CA GLU A 138 -9.26 16.35 2.96
C GLU A 138 -10.59 17.01 3.38
N LEU A 139 -11.72 16.51 2.86
CA LEU A 139 -13.04 16.97 3.23
C LEU A 139 -13.36 16.75 4.72
N VAL A 140 -13.06 15.57 5.24
CA VAL A 140 -13.32 15.23 6.64
C VAL A 140 -12.40 16.01 7.57
N SER A 141 -11.12 16.12 7.22
CA SER A 141 -10.14 16.87 8.01
C SER A 141 -10.45 18.37 8.09
N ALA A 142 -10.97 18.94 7.01
CA ALA A 142 -11.40 20.35 6.97
C ALA A 142 -12.69 20.59 7.77
N SER A 143 -13.64 19.63 7.75
CA SER A 143 -14.94 19.79 8.39
C SER A 143 -14.94 19.42 9.88
N PHE A 144 -14.18 18.40 10.26
CA PHE A 144 -14.18 17.83 11.63
C PHE A 144 -12.75 17.50 12.12
N PRO A 145 -11.89 18.49 12.36
CA PRO A 145 -10.49 18.26 12.71
C PRO A 145 -10.27 17.44 13.99
N SER A 146 -11.18 17.56 14.97
CA SER A 146 -11.09 16.82 16.25
C SER A 146 -11.63 15.38 16.18
N ALA A 147 -12.42 15.04 15.16
CA ALA A 147 -13.08 13.76 15.01
C ALA A 147 -12.67 13.02 13.72
N THR A 148 -11.63 13.49 13.05
CA THR A 148 -11.20 12.98 11.72
C THR A 148 -11.03 11.46 11.71
N THR A 149 -10.32 10.89 12.69
CA THR A 149 -10.07 9.45 12.77
C THR A 149 -11.35 8.65 12.97
N MET A 150 -12.28 9.18 13.78
CA MET A 150 -13.55 8.51 14.07
C MET A 150 -14.48 8.50 12.85
N VAL A 151 -14.60 9.67 12.21
CA VAL A 151 -15.41 9.82 10.99
C VAL A 151 -14.84 9.01 9.84
N LEU A 152 -13.53 8.99 9.71
CA LEU A 152 -12.84 8.21 8.68
C LEU A 152 -13.02 6.71 8.89
N GLY A 153 -12.92 6.23 10.13
CA GLY A 153 -13.18 4.84 10.48
C GLY A 153 -14.62 4.42 10.15
N LEU A 154 -15.60 5.27 10.47
CA LEU A 154 -17.00 5.03 10.16
C LEU A 154 -17.25 5.05 8.63
N ALA A 155 -16.68 6.02 7.93
CA ALA A 155 -16.77 6.10 6.47
C ALA A 155 -16.16 4.87 5.80
N PHE A 156 -15.04 4.37 6.33
CA PHE A 156 -14.40 3.14 5.86
C PHE A 156 -15.32 1.92 6.03
N LEU A 157 -15.91 1.74 7.21
CA LEU A 157 -16.86 0.65 7.45
C LEU A 157 -18.04 0.71 6.47
N LEU A 158 -18.58 1.91 6.22
CA LEU A 158 -19.65 2.13 5.26
C LEU A 158 -19.21 1.74 3.84
N ILE A 159 -18.03 2.17 3.41
CA ILE A 159 -17.51 1.90 2.07
C ILE A 159 -17.27 0.40 1.86
N VAL A 160 -16.65 -0.28 2.83
CA VAL A 160 -16.41 -1.74 2.76
C VAL A 160 -17.74 -2.53 2.71
N TYR A 161 -18.75 -2.07 3.44
CA TYR A 161 -20.06 -2.71 3.44
C TYR A 161 -20.85 -2.48 2.14
N LEU A 162 -20.78 -1.26 1.58
CA LEU A 162 -21.51 -0.88 0.37
C LEU A 162 -20.82 -1.34 -0.92
N ILE A 163 -19.49 -1.37 -0.94
CA ILE A 163 -18.70 -1.63 -2.14
C ILE A 163 -17.63 -2.72 -1.85
N PRO A 164 -18.05 -3.97 -1.64
CA PRO A 164 -17.11 -5.06 -1.28
C PRO A 164 -16.08 -5.36 -2.39
N ASP A 165 -16.38 -5.02 -3.65
CA ASP A 165 -15.47 -5.19 -4.80
C ASP A 165 -14.56 -3.97 -5.05
N GLY A 166 -14.66 -2.92 -4.21
CA GLY A 166 -13.93 -1.66 -4.39
C GLY A 166 -14.44 -0.84 -5.59
N VAL A 167 -13.81 0.33 -5.79
CA VAL A 167 -14.15 1.26 -6.90
C VAL A 167 -13.99 0.60 -8.27
N THR A 168 -13.01 -0.27 -8.44
CA THR A 168 -12.80 -1.02 -9.70
C THR A 168 -13.95 -1.96 -10.01
N GLY A 169 -14.56 -2.59 -9.02
CA GLY A 169 -15.75 -3.43 -9.20
C GLY A 169 -16.98 -2.62 -9.63
N LEU A 170 -17.11 -1.40 -9.11
CA LEU A 170 -18.20 -0.49 -9.49
C LEU A 170 -18.07 -0.05 -10.96
N ILE A 171 -16.87 0.33 -11.39
CA ILE A 171 -16.58 0.71 -12.78
C ILE A 171 -16.89 -0.45 -13.74
N GLU A 172 -16.55 -1.67 -13.38
CA GLU A 172 -16.82 -2.85 -14.21
C GLU A 172 -18.33 -3.15 -14.32
N LYS A 173 -19.08 -3.00 -13.24
CA LYS A 173 -20.55 -3.16 -13.24
C LYS A 173 -21.23 -2.09 -14.10
N LEU A 174 -20.73 -0.85 -14.08
CA LEU A 174 -21.25 0.23 -14.91
C LEU A 174 -20.89 0.02 -16.40
N GLY A 175 -19.65 -0.44 -16.70
CA GLY A 175 -19.20 -0.72 -18.05
C GLY A 175 -19.93 -1.90 -18.72
N LYS A 176 -20.34 -2.93 -17.94
CA LYS A 176 -21.16 -4.05 -18.46
C LYS A 176 -22.62 -3.70 -18.72
N ARG A 177 -23.12 -2.63 -18.13
CA ARG A 177 -24.51 -2.15 -18.39
C ARG A 177 -24.65 -1.34 -19.68
N SER A 178 -23.55 -0.91 -20.27
CA SER A 178 -23.53 -0.06 -21.49
C SER A 178 -23.33 -0.84 -22.80
N VAL A 179 -23.30 -2.19 -22.76
CA VAL A 179 -23.26 -3.02 -23.97
C VAL A 179 -24.55 -3.81 -24.01
N PRO A 180 -25.50 -3.48 -24.93
CA PRO A 180 -26.71 -4.25 -25.17
C PRO A 180 -26.39 -5.59 -25.84
#